data_ae52bc8b13025a4e7aed9fab004fbc4f
#
_entry.id   ae52bc8b13025a4e7aed9fab004fbc4f
#
_cell.length_a   1.000
_cell.length_b   1.000
_cell.length_c   1.000
_cell.angle_alpha   90.00
_cell.angle_beta   90.00
_cell.angle_gamma   90.00
#
_symmetry.space_group_name_H-M   'P 1'
#
loop_
_entity.id
_entity.type
_entity.pdbx_description
1 polymer ?
#
loop_
_entity_poly.entity_id
_entity_poly.type
_entity_poly.pdbx_seq_one_letter_code
_entity_poly.pdbx_strand_id
1 'polypeptide(L)'
;MAGLTIKGLTFFLTYAIFAAVLGMLQFGYNTGVINAPEVNIENFMKDVYKDRYGEDISEEFIQQLYSVAVSIFAIGGMLGGFSGGWMANRFGRKGGLLLNNVLGISGACLMGFTKMSHSYEMLFLGRFIIGVNCGLNTSLVPMYISEIAPLNLRGGLGTVNQLAVTVGLLLSQVLGIEQILGTNDGWPVLLGLAICPAILQLLLLPICPESPRYLLITKQWEEEARKALRRLRASNQVEEDIEEMRAEERAQQSESSISTIELICSPTLRAPLIIGIVMQLSQQFSGINAVFYYSTSLFMSSGLTEESAKFATIGIGAIMVVMTLVSIPLMDRTGRRTLHLYGLGGMFIFSIFITISFLIKASTTRNNYYPFYL
;
A
#
# COMPACT_ATOMS: atom_id res chain seq x y z
N MET A 1 -9.12 30.78 -16.93
CA MET A 1 -8.71 29.67 -16.05
C MET A 1 -7.23 29.79 -15.67
N ALA A 2 -6.84 30.88 -15.06
CA ALA A 2 -5.44 31.19 -14.73
C ALA A 2 -5.27 31.43 -13.22
N GLY A 3 -5.83 30.59 -12.38
CA GLY A 3 -5.92 30.90 -10.96
C GLY A 3 -5.31 29.94 -9.96
N LEU A 4 -4.72 28.81 -10.37
CA LEU A 4 -4.20 27.81 -9.43
C LEU A 4 -2.95 27.11 -9.98
N THR A 5 -1.98 27.87 -10.49
CA THR A 5 -0.66 27.32 -10.77
C THR A 5 0.15 27.37 -9.47
N ILE A 6 0.25 26.23 -8.80
CA ILE A 6 1.22 26.04 -7.71
C ILE A 6 2.62 26.21 -8.32
N LYS A 7 3.43 27.06 -7.72
CA LYS A 7 4.79 27.36 -8.22
C LYS A 7 5.64 26.10 -8.26
N GLY A 8 6.16 25.76 -9.44
CA GLY A 8 6.98 24.58 -9.67
C GLY A 8 6.23 23.33 -10.10
N LEU A 9 4.88 23.33 -10.09
CA LEU A 9 4.07 22.23 -10.57
C LEU A 9 3.80 22.41 -12.08
N THR A 10 4.45 21.59 -12.90
CA THR A 10 4.26 21.57 -14.35
C THR A 10 3.32 20.44 -14.75
N PHE A 11 2.74 20.51 -15.94
CA PHE A 11 1.90 19.42 -16.48
C PHE A 11 2.67 18.11 -16.55
N PHE A 12 3.92 18.16 -17.01
CA PHE A 12 4.74 16.96 -17.17
C PHE A 12 5.13 16.34 -15.81
N LEU A 13 5.43 17.19 -14.81
CA LEU A 13 5.67 16.71 -13.44
C LEU A 13 4.43 16.02 -12.87
N THR A 14 3.26 16.61 -13.05
CA THR A 14 1.98 16.00 -12.63
C THR A 14 1.75 14.66 -13.31
N TYR A 15 2.02 14.57 -14.60
CA TYR A 15 1.94 13.32 -15.36
C TYR A 15 2.87 12.25 -14.79
N ALA A 16 4.13 12.61 -14.52
CA ALA A 16 5.12 11.67 -13.98
C ALA A 16 4.72 11.17 -12.60
N ILE A 17 4.20 12.05 -11.73
CA ILE A 17 3.72 11.68 -10.40
C ILE A 17 2.52 10.75 -10.51
N PHE A 18 1.56 11.06 -11.38
CA PHE A 18 0.40 10.18 -11.60
C PHE A 18 0.82 8.80 -12.06
N ALA A 19 1.74 8.71 -13.02
CA ALA A 19 2.26 7.44 -13.50
C ALA A 19 2.94 6.63 -12.38
N ALA A 20 3.71 7.31 -11.53
CA ALA A 20 4.42 6.65 -10.42
C ALA A 20 3.46 6.16 -9.33
N VAL A 21 2.46 6.97 -8.94
CA VAL A 21 1.56 6.62 -7.83
C VAL A 21 0.60 5.48 -8.18
N LEU A 22 0.50 5.06 -9.42
CA LEU A 22 -0.25 3.86 -9.78
C LEU A 22 0.29 2.62 -9.06
N GLY A 23 1.58 2.56 -8.76
CA GLY A 23 2.16 1.52 -7.93
C GLY A 23 1.62 1.52 -6.50
N MET A 24 1.45 2.70 -5.93
CA MET A 24 0.87 2.84 -4.59
C MET A 24 -0.63 2.55 -4.59
N LEU A 25 -1.33 2.90 -5.65
CA LEU A 25 -2.73 2.52 -5.85
C LEU A 25 -2.87 1.00 -5.85
N GLN A 26 -1.98 0.30 -6.54
CA GLN A 26 -1.94 -1.17 -6.56
C GLN A 26 -1.69 -1.75 -5.18
N PHE A 27 -0.81 -1.15 -4.39
CA PHE A 27 -0.57 -1.55 -3.00
C PHE A 27 -1.85 -1.47 -2.17
N GLY A 28 -2.55 -0.33 -2.21
CA GLY A 28 -3.80 -0.15 -1.48
C GLY A 28 -4.89 -1.11 -1.94
N TYR A 29 -5.03 -1.30 -3.24
CA TYR A 29 -5.99 -2.24 -3.81
C TYR A 29 -5.75 -3.67 -3.31
N ASN A 30 -4.52 -4.15 -3.37
CA ASN A 30 -4.19 -5.51 -2.95
C ASN A 30 -4.24 -5.70 -1.43
N THR A 31 -4.10 -4.64 -0.66
CA THR A 31 -4.24 -4.70 0.80
C THR A 31 -5.69 -4.98 1.20
N GLY A 32 -6.65 -4.36 0.55
CA GLY A 32 -8.05 -4.49 0.91
C GLY A 32 -8.85 -5.52 0.11
N VAL A 33 -8.35 -5.95 -1.04
CA VAL A 33 -9.13 -6.77 -1.97
C VAL A 33 -9.50 -8.16 -1.45
N ILE A 34 -8.69 -8.73 -0.56
CA ILE A 34 -8.92 -10.06 -0.01
C ILE A 34 -10.07 -10.11 1.01
N ASN A 35 -10.43 -8.95 1.58
CA ASN A 35 -11.40 -8.88 2.67
C ASN A 35 -12.83 -9.20 2.22
N ALA A 36 -13.31 -8.57 1.16
CA ALA A 36 -14.70 -8.70 0.74
C ALA A 36 -15.06 -10.11 0.26
N PRO A 37 -14.23 -10.82 -0.54
CA PRO A 37 -14.57 -12.15 -1.04
C PRO A 37 -14.18 -13.31 -0.11
N GLU A 38 -13.99 -13.07 1.18
CA GLU A 38 -13.55 -14.10 2.15
C GLU A 38 -14.42 -15.38 2.07
N VAL A 39 -15.73 -15.22 2.14
CA VAL A 39 -16.67 -16.38 2.11
C VAL A 39 -16.56 -17.12 0.78
N ASN A 40 -16.47 -16.41 -0.33
CA ASN A 40 -16.36 -17.01 -1.65
C ASN A 40 -15.05 -17.78 -1.84
N ILE A 41 -13.93 -17.21 -1.32
CA ILE A 41 -12.62 -17.86 -1.37
C ILE A 41 -12.60 -19.10 -0.48
N GLU A 42 -13.16 -19.03 0.73
CA GLU A 42 -13.26 -20.18 1.63
C GLU A 42 -14.09 -21.31 1.02
N ASN A 43 -15.23 -21.00 0.39
CA ASN A 43 -16.04 -21.98 -0.31
C ASN A 43 -15.29 -22.63 -1.46
N PHE A 44 -14.52 -21.86 -2.22
CA PHE A 44 -13.65 -22.38 -3.28
C PHE A 44 -12.60 -23.34 -2.71
N MET A 45 -11.96 -22.99 -1.60
CA MET A 45 -10.96 -23.84 -0.94
C MET A 45 -11.60 -25.16 -0.45
N LYS A 46 -12.82 -25.09 0.10
CA LYS A 46 -13.57 -26.28 0.52
C LYS A 46 -13.86 -27.21 -0.66
N ASP A 47 -14.31 -26.66 -1.77
CA ASP A 47 -14.63 -27.43 -2.99
C ASP A 47 -13.39 -28.12 -3.56
N VAL A 48 -12.27 -27.41 -3.65
CA VAL A 48 -11.00 -27.96 -4.14
C VAL A 48 -10.49 -29.08 -3.23
N TYR A 49 -10.55 -28.87 -1.92
CA TYR A 49 -10.11 -29.88 -0.94
C TYR A 49 -10.95 -31.15 -1.04
N LYS A 50 -12.27 -31.02 -1.15
CA LYS A 50 -13.20 -32.14 -1.30
C LYS A 50 -12.89 -32.93 -2.60
N ASP A 51 -12.67 -32.24 -3.71
CA ASP A 51 -12.37 -32.87 -4.97
C ASP A 51 -11.03 -33.62 -4.96
N ARG A 52 -10.03 -33.12 -4.21
CA ARG A 52 -8.71 -33.73 -4.11
C ARG A 52 -8.65 -34.91 -3.15
N TYR A 53 -9.30 -34.80 -2.01
CA TYR A 53 -9.15 -35.76 -0.90
C TYR A 53 -10.44 -36.53 -0.59
N GLY A 54 -11.56 -36.18 -1.20
CA GLY A 54 -12.85 -36.83 -1.01
C GLY A 54 -13.48 -36.66 0.37
N GLU A 55 -12.85 -35.83 1.24
CA GLU A 55 -13.31 -35.55 2.58
C GLU A 55 -13.63 -34.07 2.73
N ASP A 56 -14.54 -33.72 3.66
CA ASP A 56 -14.81 -32.34 4.00
C ASP A 56 -13.70 -31.78 4.88
N ILE A 57 -13.25 -30.56 4.56
CA ILE A 57 -12.24 -29.86 5.36
C ILE A 57 -12.85 -29.38 6.68
N SER A 58 -12.08 -29.44 7.78
CA SER A 58 -12.49 -28.89 9.06
C SER A 58 -12.54 -27.35 9.01
N GLU A 59 -13.43 -26.74 9.78
CA GLU A 59 -13.55 -25.28 9.85
C GLU A 59 -12.24 -24.62 10.32
N GLU A 60 -11.53 -25.23 11.26
CA GLU A 60 -10.22 -24.73 11.72
C GLU A 60 -9.20 -24.73 10.60
N PHE A 61 -9.15 -25.77 9.80
CA PHE A 61 -8.17 -25.88 8.72
C PHE A 61 -8.47 -24.92 7.58
N ILE A 62 -9.74 -24.67 7.25
CA ILE A 62 -10.11 -23.68 6.24
C ILE A 62 -9.74 -22.26 6.68
N GLN A 63 -9.91 -21.93 7.94
CA GLN A 63 -9.48 -20.65 8.49
C GLN A 63 -7.96 -20.48 8.44
N GLN A 64 -7.22 -21.53 8.71
CA GLN A 64 -5.76 -21.54 8.57
C GLN A 64 -5.33 -21.31 7.12
N LEU A 65 -5.94 -21.98 6.16
CA LEU A 65 -5.65 -21.80 4.73
C LEU A 65 -5.93 -20.37 4.27
N TYR A 66 -7.07 -19.81 4.67
CA TYR A 66 -7.40 -18.44 4.34
C TYR A 66 -6.42 -17.45 4.97
N SER A 67 -6.04 -17.69 6.21
CA SER A 67 -5.05 -16.85 6.91
C SER A 67 -3.69 -16.89 6.23
N VAL A 68 -3.29 -18.03 5.66
CA VAL A 68 -2.08 -18.13 4.84
C VAL A 68 -2.19 -17.25 3.59
N ALA A 69 -3.32 -17.27 2.90
CA ALA A 69 -3.54 -16.43 1.74
C ALA A 69 -3.45 -14.94 2.06
N VAL A 70 -3.94 -14.53 3.22
CA VAL A 70 -3.86 -13.14 3.70
C VAL A 70 -2.42 -12.78 4.10
N SER A 71 -1.78 -13.62 4.91
CA SER A 71 -0.48 -13.32 5.54
C SER A 71 0.69 -13.39 4.56
N ILE A 72 0.63 -14.24 3.56
CA ILE A 72 1.73 -14.44 2.59
C ILE A 72 1.99 -13.16 1.78
N PHE A 73 0.99 -12.31 1.63
CA PHE A 73 1.13 -10.99 1.03
C PHE A 73 2.11 -10.12 1.85
N ALA A 74 2.00 -10.14 3.16
CA ALA A 74 2.90 -9.38 4.06
C ALA A 74 4.34 -9.90 3.99
N ILE A 75 4.53 -11.22 3.89
CA ILE A 75 5.85 -11.83 3.74
C ILE A 75 6.48 -11.39 2.41
N GLY A 76 5.72 -11.43 1.33
CA GLY A 76 6.15 -10.90 0.03
C GLY A 76 6.50 -9.43 0.10
N GLY A 77 5.70 -8.63 0.78
CA GLY A 77 5.94 -7.19 0.99
C GLY A 77 7.24 -6.93 1.74
N MET A 78 7.56 -7.74 2.74
CA MET A 78 8.83 -7.64 3.47
C MET A 78 10.03 -7.88 2.55
N LEU A 79 10.00 -8.93 1.75
CA LEU A 79 11.07 -9.23 0.80
C LEU A 79 11.21 -8.13 -0.26
N GLY A 80 10.10 -7.60 -0.78
CA GLY A 80 10.10 -6.49 -1.73
C GLY A 80 10.68 -5.22 -1.12
N GLY A 81 10.30 -4.90 0.11
CA GLY A 81 10.80 -3.74 0.83
C GLY A 81 12.30 -3.78 1.05
N PHE A 82 12.85 -4.93 1.42
CA PHE A 82 14.30 -5.11 1.59
C PHE A 82 15.07 -5.02 0.27
N SER A 83 14.49 -5.48 -0.83
CA SER A 83 15.16 -5.48 -2.13
C SER A 83 15.02 -4.15 -2.90
N GLY A 84 14.13 -3.27 -2.46
CA GLY A 84 13.83 -2.03 -3.19
C GLY A 84 15.04 -1.12 -3.40
N GLY A 85 15.86 -0.93 -2.36
CA GLY A 85 17.07 -0.11 -2.45
C GLY A 85 18.09 -0.66 -3.44
N TRP A 86 18.30 -1.97 -3.42
CA TRP A 86 19.19 -2.63 -4.39
C TRP A 86 18.68 -2.45 -5.82
N MET A 87 17.40 -2.69 -6.04
CA MET A 87 16.79 -2.54 -7.37
C MET A 87 16.88 -1.10 -7.88
N ALA A 88 16.64 -0.12 -7.01
CA ALA A 88 16.74 1.29 -7.34
C ALA A 88 18.17 1.69 -7.78
N ASN A 89 19.18 1.16 -7.11
CA ASN A 89 20.57 1.45 -7.44
C ASN A 89 21.03 0.71 -8.71
N ARG A 90 20.53 -0.50 -8.94
CA ARG A 90 20.95 -1.31 -10.09
C ARG A 90 20.28 -0.89 -11.40
N PHE A 91 18.96 -0.68 -11.37
CA PHE A 91 18.14 -0.42 -12.56
C PHE A 91 17.65 1.02 -12.67
N GLY A 92 17.87 1.84 -11.66
CA GLY A 92 17.29 3.17 -11.55
C GLY A 92 15.86 3.13 -11.02
N ARG A 93 15.32 4.30 -10.71
CA ARG A 93 13.98 4.39 -10.12
C ARG A 93 12.90 4.04 -11.14
N LYS A 94 12.97 4.64 -12.32
CA LYS A 94 12.07 4.34 -13.44
C LYS A 94 12.23 2.89 -13.93
N GLY A 95 13.47 2.47 -14.13
CA GLY A 95 13.77 1.10 -14.57
C GLY A 95 13.30 0.05 -13.58
N GLY A 96 13.50 0.31 -12.29
CA GLY A 96 13.00 -0.56 -11.21
C GLY A 96 11.48 -0.66 -11.19
N LEU A 97 10.77 0.46 -11.36
CA LEU A 97 9.30 0.47 -11.44
C LEU A 97 8.80 -0.31 -12.66
N LEU A 98 9.44 -0.15 -13.81
CA LEU A 98 9.07 -0.88 -15.03
C LEU A 98 9.25 -2.40 -14.86
N LEU A 99 10.38 -2.83 -14.30
CA LEU A 99 10.62 -4.24 -14.01
C LEU A 99 9.66 -4.80 -12.98
N ASN A 100 9.30 -4.00 -11.98
CA ASN A 100 8.38 -4.40 -10.94
C ASN A 100 6.98 -4.73 -11.49
N ASN A 101 6.58 -4.09 -12.58
CA ASN A 101 5.29 -4.38 -13.23
C ASN A 101 5.19 -5.80 -13.77
N VAL A 102 6.32 -6.45 -14.11
CA VAL A 102 6.33 -7.87 -14.47
C VAL A 102 5.80 -8.72 -13.33
N LEU A 103 6.24 -8.43 -12.10
CA LEU A 103 5.74 -9.11 -10.91
C LEU A 103 4.26 -8.80 -10.67
N GLY A 104 3.85 -7.55 -10.85
CA GLY A 104 2.45 -7.14 -10.70
C GLY A 104 1.52 -7.88 -11.67
N ILE A 105 1.90 -7.96 -12.93
CA ILE A 105 1.14 -8.66 -13.97
C ILE A 105 1.10 -10.16 -13.68
N SER A 106 2.25 -10.77 -13.36
CA SER A 106 2.34 -12.19 -13.04
C SER A 106 1.48 -12.58 -11.84
N GLY A 107 1.58 -11.82 -10.75
CA GLY A 107 0.79 -12.07 -9.55
C GLY A 107 -0.71 -11.90 -9.78
N ALA A 108 -1.11 -10.86 -10.50
CA ALA A 108 -2.52 -10.62 -10.84
C ALA A 108 -3.08 -11.74 -11.73
N CYS A 109 -2.33 -12.22 -12.71
CA CYS A 109 -2.73 -13.35 -13.55
C CYS A 109 -2.90 -14.62 -12.73
N LEU A 110 -1.98 -14.93 -11.84
CA LEU A 110 -2.07 -16.09 -10.97
C LEU A 110 -3.31 -16.05 -10.09
N MET A 111 -3.60 -14.89 -9.49
CA MET A 111 -4.81 -14.70 -8.68
C MET A 111 -6.09 -14.81 -9.51
N GLY A 112 -6.10 -14.21 -10.71
CA GLY A 112 -7.25 -14.22 -11.59
C GLY A 112 -7.61 -15.59 -12.16
N PHE A 113 -6.62 -16.45 -12.38
CA PHE A 113 -6.81 -17.80 -12.92
C PHE A 113 -6.90 -18.90 -11.86
N THR A 114 -6.94 -18.52 -10.59
CA THR A 114 -7.01 -19.47 -9.46
C THR A 114 -8.20 -20.43 -9.59
N LYS A 115 -9.39 -19.90 -9.85
CA LYS A 115 -10.63 -20.68 -9.93
C LYS A 115 -10.64 -21.58 -11.16
N MET A 116 -10.18 -21.07 -12.31
CA MET A 116 -10.11 -21.85 -13.56
C MET A 116 -9.13 -23.02 -13.45
N SER A 117 -8.05 -22.85 -12.72
CA SER A 117 -7.05 -23.89 -12.49
C SER A 117 -7.42 -24.87 -11.38
N HIS A 118 -8.48 -24.59 -10.63
CA HIS A 118 -8.93 -25.40 -9.51
C HIS A 118 -7.83 -25.66 -8.48
N SER A 119 -7.05 -24.60 -8.18
CA SER A 119 -5.86 -24.67 -7.32
C SER A 119 -5.77 -23.46 -6.39
N TYR A 120 -5.89 -23.69 -5.09
CA TYR A 120 -5.69 -22.62 -4.10
C TYR A 120 -4.21 -22.28 -3.87
N GLU A 121 -3.29 -23.20 -4.22
CA GLU A 121 -1.86 -22.93 -4.18
C GLU A 121 -1.48 -21.82 -5.17
N MET A 122 -2.17 -21.76 -6.31
CA MET A 122 -2.00 -20.67 -7.27
C MET A 122 -2.38 -19.31 -6.66
N LEU A 123 -3.41 -19.26 -5.83
CA LEU A 123 -3.77 -18.07 -5.09
C LEU A 123 -2.65 -17.66 -4.12
N PHE A 124 -2.09 -18.60 -3.38
CA PHE A 124 -0.99 -18.33 -2.45
C PHE A 124 0.24 -17.79 -3.18
N LEU A 125 0.63 -18.40 -4.28
CA LEU A 125 1.75 -17.94 -5.08
C LEU A 125 1.50 -16.56 -5.67
N GLY A 126 0.30 -16.31 -6.18
CA GLY A 126 -0.10 -15.01 -6.70
C GLY A 126 -0.08 -13.92 -5.63
N ARG A 127 -0.58 -14.21 -4.44
CA ARG A 127 -0.53 -13.27 -3.29
C ARG A 127 0.91 -12.98 -2.86
N PHE A 128 1.77 -13.97 -2.86
CA PHE A 128 3.19 -13.78 -2.54
C PHE A 128 3.88 -12.87 -3.57
N ILE A 129 3.71 -13.15 -4.85
CA ILE A 129 4.32 -12.37 -5.93
C ILE A 129 3.80 -10.93 -5.93
N ILE A 130 2.50 -10.74 -5.76
CA ILE A 130 1.93 -9.39 -5.70
C ILE A 130 2.38 -8.66 -4.42
N GLY A 131 2.63 -9.39 -3.35
CA GLY A 131 3.22 -8.84 -2.13
C GLY A 131 4.63 -8.30 -2.36
N VAL A 132 5.47 -9.04 -3.06
CA VAL A 132 6.82 -8.57 -3.46
C VAL A 132 6.71 -7.32 -4.35
N ASN A 133 5.78 -7.33 -5.30
CA ASN A 133 5.50 -6.17 -6.16
C ASN A 133 5.13 -4.93 -5.32
N CYS A 134 4.21 -5.09 -4.38
CA CYS A 134 3.77 -3.99 -3.52
C CYS A 134 4.88 -3.49 -2.60
N GLY A 135 5.70 -4.39 -2.07
CA GLY A 135 6.87 -4.02 -1.27
C GLY A 135 7.90 -3.21 -2.05
N LEU A 136 8.17 -3.59 -3.30
CA LEU A 136 9.03 -2.82 -4.19
C LEU A 136 8.42 -1.46 -4.52
N ASN A 137 7.12 -1.38 -4.72
CA ASN A 137 6.44 -0.10 -4.96
C ASN A 137 6.57 0.85 -3.76
N THR A 138 6.48 0.35 -2.53
CA THR A 138 6.62 1.20 -1.34
C THR A 138 8.02 1.78 -1.20
N SER A 139 9.03 1.14 -1.76
CA SER A 139 10.41 1.65 -1.78
C SER A 139 10.65 2.59 -2.97
N LEU A 140 10.23 2.18 -4.16
CA LEU A 140 10.58 2.87 -5.41
C LEU A 140 9.73 4.11 -5.70
N VAL A 141 8.43 4.05 -5.45
CA VAL A 141 7.52 5.14 -5.81
C VAL A 141 7.78 6.41 -4.99
N PRO A 142 7.87 6.36 -3.64
CA PRO A 142 8.22 7.56 -2.88
C PRO A 142 9.59 8.11 -3.21
N MET A 143 10.56 7.24 -3.46
CA MET A 143 11.91 7.62 -3.85
C MET A 143 11.90 8.38 -5.18
N TYR A 144 11.23 7.85 -6.20
CA TYR A 144 11.12 8.49 -7.50
C TYR A 144 10.43 9.86 -7.40
N ILE A 145 9.32 9.94 -6.69
CA ILE A 145 8.56 11.19 -6.53
C ILE A 145 9.39 12.24 -5.80
N SER A 146 10.08 11.86 -4.73
CA SER A 146 10.92 12.81 -3.97
C SER A 146 12.08 13.35 -4.79
N GLU A 147 12.64 12.53 -5.68
CA GLU A 147 13.77 12.91 -6.51
C GLU A 147 13.39 13.76 -7.72
N ILE A 148 12.17 13.59 -8.27
CA ILE A 148 11.70 14.41 -9.40
C ILE A 148 11.01 15.70 -8.97
N ALA A 149 10.49 15.77 -7.73
CA ALA A 149 9.77 16.93 -7.23
C ALA A 149 10.72 18.07 -6.88
N PRO A 150 10.32 19.34 -7.13
CA PRO A 150 11.07 20.48 -6.60
C PRO A 150 10.98 20.52 -5.08
N LEU A 151 11.98 21.14 -4.44
CA LEU A 151 12.12 21.15 -2.98
C LEU A 151 10.89 21.69 -2.25
N ASN A 152 10.26 22.73 -2.79
CA ASN A 152 9.06 23.34 -2.22
C ASN A 152 7.80 22.46 -2.28
N LEU A 153 7.77 21.45 -3.15
CA LEU A 153 6.63 20.56 -3.33
C LEU A 153 6.84 19.15 -2.74
N ARG A 154 8.05 18.81 -2.31
CA ARG A 154 8.38 17.45 -1.82
C ARG A 154 7.48 17.00 -0.68
N GLY A 155 7.23 17.87 0.29
CA GLY A 155 6.38 17.54 1.43
C GLY A 155 4.93 17.23 1.03
N GLY A 156 4.34 18.10 0.20
CA GLY A 156 2.97 17.91 -0.31
C GLY A 156 2.83 16.70 -1.23
N LEU A 157 3.82 16.49 -2.12
CA LEU A 157 3.79 15.35 -3.04
C LEU A 157 4.09 14.03 -2.34
N GLY A 158 4.79 14.05 -1.20
CA GLY A 158 4.97 12.86 -0.37
C GLY A 158 3.67 12.29 0.18
N THR A 159 2.69 13.15 0.48
CA THR A 159 1.38 12.71 0.97
C THR A 159 0.50 12.11 -0.14
N VAL A 160 0.79 12.39 -1.41
CA VAL A 160 0.07 11.79 -2.54
C VAL A 160 0.25 10.27 -2.56
N ASN A 161 1.37 9.76 -2.09
CA ASN A 161 1.57 8.30 -1.95
C ASN A 161 0.51 7.67 -1.06
N GLN A 162 0.29 8.26 0.11
CA GLN A 162 -0.72 7.75 1.05
C GLN A 162 -2.14 7.92 0.49
N LEU A 163 -2.41 9.02 -0.20
CA LEU A 163 -3.70 9.22 -0.86
C LEU A 163 -3.97 8.14 -1.90
N ALA A 164 -2.98 7.77 -2.70
CA ALA A 164 -3.11 6.70 -3.69
C ALA A 164 -3.40 5.35 -3.02
N VAL A 165 -2.75 5.04 -1.90
CA VAL A 165 -3.01 3.82 -1.12
C VAL A 165 -4.45 3.80 -0.62
N THR A 166 -4.94 4.89 -0.05
CA THR A 166 -6.31 4.95 0.48
C THR A 166 -7.36 4.88 -0.63
N VAL A 167 -7.12 5.50 -1.77
CA VAL A 167 -8.00 5.39 -2.95
C VAL A 167 -8.03 3.95 -3.47
N GLY A 168 -6.89 3.27 -3.53
CA GLY A 168 -6.82 1.87 -3.93
C GLY A 168 -7.59 0.95 -2.99
N LEU A 169 -7.47 1.18 -1.69
CA LEU A 169 -8.24 0.46 -0.67
C LEU A 169 -9.74 0.65 -0.85
N LEU A 170 -10.19 1.90 -1.04
CA LEU A 170 -11.60 2.21 -1.27
C LEU A 170 -12.13 1.54 -2.55
N LEU A 171 -11.36 1.58 -3.64
CA LEU A 171 -11.72 0.91 -4.90
C LEU A 171 -11.91 -0.60 -4.70
N SER A 172 -11.02 -1.24 -3.95
CA SER A 172 -11.14 -2.68 -3.68
C SER A 172 -12.41 -3.00 -2.91
N GLN A 173 -12.78 -2.16 -1.97
CA GLN A 173 -14.00 -2.33 -1.19
C GLN A 173 -15.28 -2.10 -2.00
N VAL A 174 -15.30 -1.05 -2.83
CA VAL A 174 -16.44 -0.76 -3.70
C VAL A 174 -16.66 -1.87 -4.73
N LEU A 175 -15.59 -2.32 -5.39
CA LEU A 175 -15.69 -3.40 -6.37
C LEU A 175 -16.01 -4.75 -5.74
N GLY A 176 -15.74 -4.92 -4.45
CA GLY A 176 -16.00 -6.15 -3.71
C GLY A 176 -17.46 -6.37 -3.26
N ILE A 177 -18.37 -5.45 -3.54
CA ILE A 177 -19.79 -5.64 -3.19
C ILE A 177 -20.45 -6.66 -4.13
N GLU A 178 -21.50 -7.31 -3.67
CA GLU A 178 -22.21 -8.35 -4.43
C GLU A 178 -22.79 -7.85 -5.75
N GLN A 179 -23.17 -6.59 -5.81
CA GLN A 179 -23.76 -5.99 -7.01
C GLN A 179 -22.71 -5.76 -8.13
N ILE A 180 -21.42 -5.85 -7.83
CA ILE A 180 -20.34 -5.65 -8.80
C ILE A 180 -19.55 -6.95 -9.01
N LEU A 181 -18.59 -7.26 -8.16
CA LEU A 181 -17.70 -8.42 -8.33
C LEU A 181 -17.61 -9.33 -7.10
N GLY A 182 -18.37 -9.04 -6.06
CA GLY A 182 -18.36 -9.83 -4.82
C GLY A 182 -19.19 -11.12 -4.89
N THR A 183 -19.22 -11.81 -6.03
CA THR A 183 -19.97 -13.02 -6.28
C THR A 183 -19.05 -14.23 -6.44
N ASN A 184 -19.62 -15.44 -6.43
CA ASN A 184 -18.85 -16.67 -6.64
C ASN A 184 -18.14 -16.72 -8.00
N ASP A 185 -18.68 -16.06 -9.03
CA ASP A 185 -18.08 -16.02 -10.36
C ASP A 185 -17.21 -14.76 -10.55
N GLY A 186 -17.44 -13.72 -9.75
CA GLY A 186 -16.77 -12.43 -9.88
C GLY A 186 -15.51 -12.27 -9.05
N TRP A 187 -15.30 -13.04 -7.98
CA TRP A 187 -14.15 -12.84 -7.11
C TRP A 187 -12.79 -13.08 -7.80
N PRO A 188 -12.63 -14.04 -8.75
CA PRO A 188 -11.37 -14.15 -9.47
C PRO A 188 -11.06 -12.91 -10.31
N VAL A 189 -12.09 -12.32 -10.93
CA VAL A 189 -11.95 -11.06 -11.68
C VAL A 189 -11.58 -9.91 -10.75
N LEU A 190 -12.18 -9.86 -9.57
CA LEU A 190 -11.86 -8.85 -8.55
C LEU A 190 -10.38 -8.87 -8.17
N LEU A 191 -9.84 -10.05 -7.87
CA LEU A 191 -8.41 -10.21 -7.57
C LEU A 191 -7.53 -9.93 -8.80
N GLY A 192 -7.95 -10.36 -9.97
CA GLY A 192 -7.23 -10.17 -11.22
C GLY A 192 -7.18 -8.73 -11.70
N LEU A 193 -8.09 -7.86 -11.25
CA LEU A 193 -8.09 -6.45 -11.61
C LEU A 193 -6.86 -5.69 -11.08
N ALA A 194 -6.09 -6.28 -10.18
CA ALA A 194 -4.79 -5.75 -9.80
C ALA A 194 -3.82 -5.57 -10.98
N ILE A 195 -4.07 -6.24 -12.12
CA ILE A 195 -3.31 -6.08 -13.35
C ILE A 195 -3.49 -4.68 -13.97
N CYS A 196 -4.65 -4.04 -13.79
CA CYS A 196 -4.96 -2.77 -14.44
C CYS A 196 -3.99 -1.64 -14.07
N PRO A 197 -3.67 -1.37 -12.78
CA PRO A 197 -2.67 -0.37 -12.45
C PRO A 197 -1.29 -0.70 -13.00
N ALA A 198 -0.90 -1.96 -13.04
CA ALA A 198 0.39 -2.39 -13.56
C ALA A 198 0.51 -2.14 -15.06
N ILE A 199 -0.51 -2.49 -15.83
CA ILE A 199 -0.55 -2.24 -17.27
C ILE A 199 -0.56 -0.75 -17.56
N LEU A 200 -1.37 0.01 -16.85
CA LEU A 200 -1.46 1.46 -17.03
C LEU A 200 -0.12 2.13 -16.73
N GLN A 201 0.57 1.72 -15.68
CA GLN A 201 1.90 2.22 -15.36
C GLN A 201 2.91 1.86 -16.47
N LEU A 202 2.86 0.66 -17.01
CA LEU A 202 3.71 0.26 -18.14
C LEU A 202 3.48 1.12 -19.38
N LEU A 203 2.26 1.60 -19.61
CA LEU A 203 1.94 2.45 -20.76
C LEU A 203 2.35 3.90 -20.52
N LEU A 204 2.23 4.42 -19.31
CA LEU A 204 2.47 5.83 -18.99
C LEU A 204 3.91 6.12 -18.60
N LEU A 205 4.55 5.23 -17.86
CA LEU A 205 5.87 5.48 -17.27
C LEU A 205 7.02 5.60 -18.29
N PRO A 206 7.04 4.89 -19.43
CA PRO A 206 8.13 5.02 -20.40
C PRO A 206 8.33 6.44 -20.95
N ILE A 207 7.30 7.27 -20.97
CA ILE A 207 7.37 8.67 -21.40
C ILE A 207 8.05 9.54 -20.34
N CYS A 208 8.00 9.13 -19.07
CA CYS A 208 8.60 9.87 -17.97
C CYS A 208 10.14 9.74 -17.99
N PRO A 209 10.87 10.79 -17.58
CA PRO A 209 12.33 10.69 -17.46
C PRO A 209 12.73 9.86 -16.26
N GLU A 210 13.95 9.33 -16.29
CA GLU A 210 14.59 8.75 -15.11
C GLU A 210 14.85 9.85 -14.06
N SER A 211 15.02 9.46 -12.80
CA SER A 211 15.34 10.39 -11.73
C SER A 211 16.61 11.20 -12.09
N PRO A 212 16.52 12.54 -12.12
CA PRO A 212 17.70 13.38 -12.39
C PRO A 212 18.82 13.15 -11.40
N ARG A 213 18.46 12.92 -10.13
CA ARG A 213 19.43 12.65 -9.07
C ARG A 213 20.19 11.35 -9.31
N TYR A 214 19.49 10.30 -9.72
CA TYR A 214 20.10 9.02 -10.08
C TYR A 214 21.04 9.17 -11.27
N LEU A 215 20.63 9.88 -12.31
CA LEU A 215 21.44 10.12 -13.50
C LEU A 215 22.70 10.93 -13.19
N LEU A 216 22.58 11.95 -12.35
CA LEU A 216 23.69 12.82 -12.00
C LEU A 216 24.69 12.17 -11.05
N ILE A 217 24.18 11.61 -9.94
CA ILE A 217 25.03 11.14 -8.82
C ILE A 217 25.52 9.72 -9.07
N THR A 218 24.60 8.79 -9.36
CA THR A 218 24.95 7.37 -9.47
C THR A 218 25.56 7.03 -10.81
N LYS A 219 25.03 7.54 -11.92
CA LYS A 219 25.50 7.26 -13.27
C LYS A 219 26.50 8.29 -13.79
N GLN A 220 26.62 9.45 -13.17
CA GLN A 220 27.48 10.56 -13.60
C GLN A 220 27.17 11.06 -15.02
N TRP A 221 25.92 10.93 -15.45
CA TRP A 221 25.43 11.39 -16.74
C TRP A 221 24.80 12.78 -16.60
N GLU A 222 25.62 13.80 -16.51
CA GLU A 222 25.18 15.17 -16.24
C GLU A 222 24.26 15.74 -17.31
N GLU A 223 24.56 15.50 -18.59
CA GLU A 223 23.72 15.99 -19.69
C GLU A 223 22.33 15.33 -19.70
N GLU A 224 22.25 14.04 -19.42
CA GLU A 224 20.97 13.32 -19.31
C GLU A 224 20.17 13.84 -18.10
N ALA A 225 20.83 14.13 -16.99
CA ALA A 225 20.20 14.72 -15.81
C ALA A 225 19.63 16.11 -16.12
N ARG A 226 20.36 16.94 -16.88
CA ARG A 226 19.86 18.25 -17.32
C ARG A 226 18.65 18.14 -18.23
N LYS A 227 18.65 17.21 -19.18
CA LYS A 227 17.50 16.95 -20.04
C LYS A 227 16.26 16.57 -19.23
N ALA A 228 16.42 15.67 -18.29
CA ALA A 228 15.34 15.25 -17.41
C ALA A 228 14.77 16.42 -16.60
N LEU A 229 15.64 17.25 -16.01
CA LEU A 229 15.25 18.43 -15.26
C LEU A 229 14.54 19.47 -16.13
N ARG A 230 15.04 19.72 -17.35
CA ARG A 230 14.37 20.65 -18.28
C ARG A 230 12.95 20.22 -18.60
N ARG A 231 12.74 18.94 -18.81
CA ARG A 231 11.39 18.39 -19.06
C ARG A 231 10.51 18.51 -17.82
N LEU A 232 11.01 18.16 -16.64
CA LEU A 232 10.23 18.19 -15.40
C LEU A 232 9.91 19.60 -14.93
N ARG A 233 10.81 20.55 -15.12
CA ARG A 233 10.62 21.95 -14.70
C ARG A 233 10.00 22.82 -15.79
N ALA A 234 9.92 22.32 -17.03
CA ALA A 234 9.49 23.08 -18.21
C ALA A 234 10.29 24.39 -18.39
N SER A 235 11.59 24.37 -18.04
CA SER A 235 12.50 25.51 -18.08
C SER A 235 13.88 25.06 -18.52
N ASN A 236 14.59 25.92 -19.24
CA ASN A 236 15.99 25.70 -19.60
C ASN A 236 16.97 26.05 -18.46
N GLN A 237 16.49 26.74 -17.41
CA GLN A 237 17.31 27.20 -16.29
C GLN A 237 17.25 26.17 -15.16
N VAL A 238 18.09 25.15 -15.23
CA VAL A 238 18.14 24.03 -14.25
C VAL A 238 19.47 23.97 -13.50
N GLU A 239 20.34 24.97 -13.67
CA GLU A 239 21.68 24.97 -13.05
C GLU A 239 21.61 25.02 -11.51
N GLU A 240 20.61 25.70 -10.94
CA GLU A 240 20.41 25.74 -9.49
C GLU A 240 20.09 24.34 -8.94
N ASP A 241 19.25 23.58 -9.63
CA ASP A 241 18.93 22.21 -9.25
C ASP A 241 20.16 21.29 -9.34
N ILE A 242 20.96 21.46 -10.38
CA ILE A 242 22.23 20.72 -10.56
C ILE A 242 23.22 21.05 -9.43
N GLU A 243 23.38 22.33 -9.09
CA GLU A 243 24.27 22.74 -8.00
C GLU A 243 23.81 22.21 -6.64
N GLU A 244 22.50 22.22 -6.38
CA GLU A 244 21.92 21.66 -5.17
C GLU A 244 22.24 20.18 -5.05
N MET A 245 22.04 19.41 -6.12
CA MET A 245 22.37 17.99 -6.15
C MET A 245 23.86 17.72 -5.98
N ARG A 246 24.71 18.55 -6.57
CA ARG A 246 26.17 18.46 -6.39
C ARG A 246 26.60 18.76 -4.96
N ALA A 247 25.92 19.72 -4.32
CA ALA A 247 26.19 20.04 -2.91
C ALA A 247 25.81 18.87 -2.00
N GLU A 248 24.67 18.22 -2.25
CA GLU A 248 24.25 17.01 -1.54
C GLU A 248 25.23 15.85 -1.74
N GLU A 249 25.72 15.65 -2.97
CA GLU A 249 26.73 14.64 -3.29
C GLU A 249 28.02 14.87 -2.49
N ARG A 250 28.50 16.11 -2.45
CA ARG A 250 29.70 16.47 -1.67
C ARG A 250 29.50 16.24 -0.18
N ALA A 251 28.33 16.55 0.35
CA ALA A 251 28.00 16.28 1.75
C ALA A 251 27.98 14.78 2.06
N GLN A 252 27.46 13.96 1.14
CA GLN A 252 27.45 12.50 1.30
C GLN A 252 28.85 11.89 1.15
N GLN A 253 29.72 12.46 0.33
CA GLN A 253 31.11 11.98 0.20
C GLN A 253 31.94 12.28 1.44
N SER A 254 31.66 13.37 2.17
CA SER A 254 32.32 13.69 3.44
C SER A 254 31.86 12.77 4.57
N GLU A 255 30.67 12.16 4.41
CA GLU A 255 30.15 11.10 5.28
C GLU A 255 30.48 9.75 4.64
N SER A 256 31.32 8.94 5.28
CA SER A 256 31.62 7.60 4.79
C SER A 256 30.35 6.78 4.69
N SER A 257 30.20 5.98 3.62
CA SER A 257 29.07 5.04 3.51
C SER A 257 29.11 4.10 4.72
N ILE A 258 28.03 4.13 5.50
CA ILE A 258 27.95 3.40 6.77
C ILE A 258 27.26 2.06 6.49
N SER A 259 27.88 0.95 6.94
CA SER A 259 27.27 -0.36 6.88
C SER A 259 26.06 -0.42 7.84
N THR A 260 25.18 -1.38 7.66
CA THR A 260 24.01 -1.58 8.53
C THR A 260 24.42 -1.76 9.99
N ILE A 261 25.51 -2.49 10.24
CA ILE A 261 26.04 -2.73 11.58
C ILE A 261 26.56 -1.43 12.19
N GLU A 262 27.29 -0.62 11.43
CA GLU A 262 27.80 0.68 11.88
C GLU A 262 26.65 1.65 12.18
N LEU A 263 25.58 1.65 11.38
CA LEU A 263 24.37 2.44 11.62
C LEU A 263 23.75 2.10 12.98
N ILE A 264 23.60 0.81 13.29
CA ILE A 264 23.04 0.34 14.56
C ILE A 264 23.97 0.70 15.73
N CYS A 265 25.27 0.63 15.56
CA CYS A 265 26.25 0.90 16.60
C CYS A 265 26.59 2.39 16.76
N SER A 266 26.25 3.25 15.80
CA SER A 266 26.57 4.68 15.86
C SER A 266 25.71 5.40 16.89
N PRO A 267 26.29 6.10 17.89
CA PRO A 267 25.50 6.84 18.88
C PRO A 267 24.72 8.02 18.29
N THR A 268 25.23 8.63 17.21
CA THR A 268 24.60 9.81 16.59
C THR A 268 23.44 9.46 15.67
N LEU A 269 23.47 8.27 15.04
CA LEU A 269 22.46 7.80 14.11
C LEU A 269 21.44 6.87 14.74
N ARG A 270 21.72 6.39 15.98
CA ARG A 270 20.85 5.45 16.69
C ARG A 270 19.50 6.06 17.05
N ALA A 271 19.46 7.31 17.49
CA ALA A 271 18.22 7.96 17.91
C ALA A 271 17.21 8.13 16.75
N PRO A 272 17.57 8.66 15.56
CA PRO A 272 16.67 8.69 14.43
C PRO A 272 16.18 7.30 13.98
N LEU A 273 17.06 6.31 14.00
CA LEU A 273 16.73 4.93 13.65
C LEU A 273 15.69 4.34 14.62
N ILE A 274 15.89 4.54 15.92
CA ILE A 274 14.96 4.07 16.96
C ILE A 274 13.60 4.75 16.80
N ILE A 275 13.57 6.07 16.54
CA ILE A 275 12.33 6.80 16.30
C ILE A 275 11.57 6.21 15.11
N GLY A 276 12.23 5.98 13.99
CA GLY A 276 11.60 5.39 12.81
C GLY A 276 11.05 4.00 13.06
N ILE A 277 11.82 3.14 13.74
CA ILE A 277 11.38 1.78 14.09
C ILE A 277 10.18 1.81 15.03
N VAL A 278 10.20 2.64 16.07
CA VAL A 278 9.10 2.75 17.03
C VAL A 278 7.83 3.27 16.37
N MET A 279 7.93 4.24 15.48
CA MET A 279 6.77 4.76 14.74
C MET A 279 6.13 3.69 13.87
N GLN A 280 6.93 2.92 13.14
CA GLN A 280 6.42 1.83 12.31
C GLN A 280 5.81 0.71 13.14
N LEU A 281 6.44 0.33 14.25
CA LEU A 281 5.90 -0.67 15.16
C LEU A 281 4.59 -0.20 15.79
N SER A 282 4.47 1.07 16.16
CA SER A 282 3.22 1.62 16.72
C SER A 282 2.07 1.54 15.71
N GLN A 283 2.34 1.80 14.42
CA GLN A 283 1.36 1.65 13.37
C GLN A 283 0.88 0.19 13.25
N GLN A 284 1.81 -0.75 13.22
CA GLN A 284 1.48 -2.17 13.05
C GLN A 284 0.78 -2.76 14.28
N PHE A 285 1.25 -2.44 15.47
CA PHE A 285 0.65 -2.94 16.72
C PHE A 285 -0.72 -2.30 17.02
N SER A 286 -1.09 -1.22 16.34
CA SER A 286 -2.43 -0.65 16.46
C SER A 286 -3.52 -1.55 15.88
N GLY A 287 -3.16 -2.53 15.06
CA GLY A 287 -4.09 -3.49 14.48
C GLY A 287 -4.80 -3.03 13.22
N ILE A 288 -4.34 -1.96 12.58
CA ILE A 288 -5.00 -1.40 11.40
C ILE A 288 -5.04 -2.40 10.24
N ASN A 289 -4.00 -3.20 10.05
CA ASN A 289 -3.98 -4.22 8.99
C ASN A 289 -5.04 -5.31 9.22
N ALA A 290 -5.27 -5.70 10.46
CA ALA A 290 -6.34 -6.63 10.79
C ALA A 290 -7.72 -6.05 10.44
N VAL A 291 -7.93 -4.76 10.67
CA VAL A 291 -9.16 -4.08 10.26
C VAL A 291 -9.31 -4.14 8.73
N PHE A 292 -8.25 -3.87 7.98
CA PHE A 292 -8.31 -3.89 6.51
C PHE A 292 -8.58 -5.28 5.94
N TYR A 293 -8.01 -6.32 6.56
CA TYR A 293 -8.13 -7.69 6.04
C TYR A 293 -9.42 -8.39 6.46
N TYR A 294 -9.98 -8.04 7.62
CA TYR A 294 -11.07 -8.78 8.24
C TYR A 294 -12.28 -7.92 8.62
N SER A 295 -12.37 -6.69 8.13
CA SER A 295 -13.45 -5.77 8.53
C SER A 295 -14.83 -6.29 8.17
N THR A 296 -15.03 -6.86 6.99
CA THR A 296 -16.31 -7.45 6.58
C THR A 296 -16.71 -8.61 7.50
N SER A 297 -15.78 -9.50 7.79
CA SER A 297 -15.96 -10.61 8.71
C SER A 297 -16.32 -10.14 10.12
N LEU A 298 -15.65 -9.09 10.59
CA LEU A 298 -15.94 -8.48 11.89
C LEU A 298 -17.34 -7.90 11.95
N PHE A 299 -17.80 -7.19 10.92
CA PHE A 299 -19.16 -6.65 10.86
C PHE A 299 -20.20 -7.74 10.77
N MET A 300 -19.94 -8.82 10.05
CA MET A 300 -20.83 -9.99 10.02
C MET A 300 -20.97 -10.64 11.40
N SER A 301 -19.88 -10.77 12.14
CA SER A 301 -19.90 -11.31 13.50
C SER A 301 -20.63 -10.38 14.47
N SER A 302 -20.76 -9.10 14.17
CA SER A 302 -21.54 -8.16 14.98
C SER A 302 -23.05 -8.21 14.72
N GLY A 303 -23.49 -9.03 13.74
CA GLY A 303 -24.91 -9.26 13.45
C GLY A 303 -25.41 -8.66 12.15
N LEU A 304 -24.54 -8.04 11.33
CA LEU A 304 -24.91 -7.52 10.03
C LEU A 304 -24.95 -8.64 8.99
N THR A 305 -25.81 -8.47 7.98
CA THR A 305 -25.81 -9.35 6.80
C THR A 305 -24.52 -9.13 6.00
N GLU A 306 -24.14 -10.07 5.16
CA GLU A 306 -22.95 -9.97 4.32
C GLU A 306 -22.98 -8.70 3.46
N GLU A 307 -24.10 -8.38 2.85
CA GLU A 307 -24.27 -7.17 2.04
C GLU A 307 -24.06 -5.89 2.88
N SER A 308 -24.74 -5.79 4.03
CA SER A 308 -24.60 -4.64 4.93
C SER A 308 -23.18 -4.52 5.47
N ALA A 309 -22.52 -5.63 5.77
CA ALA A 309 -21.13 -5.64 6.23
C ALA A 309 -20.17 -5.11 5.15
N LYS A 310 -20.38 -5.46 3.89
CA LYS A 310 -19.57 -4.93 2.78
C LYS A 310 -19.77 -3.43 2.61
N PHE A 311 -21.01 -2.92 2.72
CA PHE A 311 -21.26 -1.48 2.68
C PHE A 311 -20.62 -0.75 3.86
N ALA A 312 -20.64 -1.33 5.05
CA ALA A 312 -19.94 -0.76 6.22
C ALA A 312 -18.43 -0.70 6.01
N THR A 313 -17.86 -1.72 5.37
CA THR A 313 -16.43 -1.75 5.00
C THR A 313 -16.09 -0.62 4.02
N ILE A 314 -16.95 -0.32 3.05
CA ILE A 314 -16.79 0.83 2.15
C ILE A 314 -16.74 2.13 2.95
N GLY A 315 -17.53 2.25 4.01
CA GLY A 315 -17.49 3.39 4.93
C GLY A 315 -16.12 3.58 5.57
N ILE A 316 -15.44 2.51 5.96
CA ILE A 316 -14.07 2.56 6.49
C ILE A 316 -13.12 3.14 5.43
N GLY A 317 -13.18 2.66 4.20
CA GLY A 317 -12.36 3.19 3.11
C GLY A 317 -12.61 4.67 2.83
N ALA A 318 -13.88 5.09 2.83
CA ALA A 318 -14.26 6.49 2.64
C ALA A 318 -13.70 7.39 3.75
N ILE A 319 -13.77 6.94 5.01
CA ILE A 319 -13.19 7.67 6.15
C ILE A 319 -11.68 7.79 5.98
N MET A 320 -10.99 6.75 5.56
CA MET A 320 -9.55 6.77 5.31
C MET A 320 -9.18 7.83 4.26
N VAL A 321 -9.89 7.90 3.15
CA VAL A 321 -9.64 8.89 2.09
C VAL A 321 -9.88 10.31 2.61
N VAL A 322 -11.00 10.55 3.30
CA VAL A 322 -11.33 11.87 3.87
C VAL A 322 -10.27 12.31 4.88
N MET A 323 -9.87 11.42 5.78
CA MET A 323 -8.86 11.73 6.80
C MET A 323 -7.48 11.96 6.19
N THR A 324 -7.13 11.28 5.12
CA THR A 324 -5.89 11.55 4.39
C THR A 324 -5.91 12.95 3.77
N LEU A 325 -7.01 13.33 3.14
CA LEU A 325 -7.17 14.68 2.59
C LEU A 325 -7.12 15.76 3.66
N VAL A 326 -7.73 15.52 4.82
CA VAL A 326 -7.71 16.45 5.97
C VAL A 326 -6.31 16.55 6.57
N SER A 327 -5.55 15.46 6.62
CA SER A 327 -4.21 15.46 7.23
C SER A 327 -3.16 16.22 6.41
N ILE A 328 -3.36 16.38 5.10
CA ILE A 328 -2.42 17.12 4.25
C ILE A 328 -2.17 18.56 4.78
N PRO A 329 -3.18 19.42 5.00
CA PRO A 329 -2.94 20.74 5.57
C PRO A 329 -2.60 20.69 7.06
N LEU A 330 -3.10 19.72 7.82
CA LEU A 330 -2.86 19.63 9.27
C LEU A 330 -1.41 19.27 9.62
N MET A 331 -0.72 18.55 8.75
CA MET A 331 0.70 18.21 8.93
C MET A 331 1.57 19.46 9.14
N ASP A 332 1.32 20.50 8.36
CA ASP A 332 2.09 21.73 8.41
C ASP A 332 1.62 22.67 9.54
N ARG A 333 0.32 22.66 9.89
CA ARG A 333 -0.26 23.56 10.91
C ARG A 333 -0.07 23.04 12.33
N THR A 334 -0.33 21.77 12.56
CA THR A 334 -0.37 21.19 13.91
C THR A 334 0.95 20.54 14.31
N GLY A 335 1.76 20.15 13.33
CA GLY A 335 3.01 19.43 13.54
C GLY A 335 2.82 17.92 13.63
N ARG A 336 3.87 17.21 13.31
CA ARG A 336 3.85 15.75 13.16
C ARG A 336 3.69 15.02 14.47
N ARG A 337 4.36 15.50 15.52
CA ARG A 337 4.29 14.89 16.86
C ARG A 337 2.89 14.97 17.45
N THR A 338 2.25 16.13 17.36
CA THR A 338 0.92 16.37 17.91
C THR A 338 -0.13 15.51 17.20
N LEU A 339 -0.08 15.45 15.86
CA LEU A 339 -0.97 14.59 15.08
C LEU A 339 -0.81 13.12 15.43
N HIS A 340 0.42 12.65 15.57
CA HIS A 340 0.70 11.26 15.91
C HIS A 340 0.16 10.88 17.30
N LEU A 341 0.39 11.76 18.28
CA LEU A 341 -0.11 11.55 19.65
C LEU A 341 -1.64 11.54 19.71
N TYR A 342 -2.29 12.49 19.05
CA TYR A 342 -3.75 12.53 19.01
C TYR A 342 -4.33 11.32 18.25
N GLY A 343 -3.70 10.91 17.18
CA GLY A 343 -4.11 9.72 16.42
C GLY A 343 -4.05 8.46 17.27
N LEU A 344 -2.94 8.21 17.93
CA LEU A 344 -2.78 7.06 18.83
C LEU A 344 -3.74 7.12 20.02
N GLY A 345 -3.91 8.29 20.62
CA GLY A 345 -4.87 8.50 21.72
C GLY A 345 -6.30 8.21 21.28
N GLY A 346 -6.70 8.70 20.11
CA GLY A 346 -8.00 8.42 19.52
C GLY A 346 -8.21 6.93 19.26
N MET A 347 -7.22 6.24 18.70
CA MET A 347 -7.27 4.78 18.49
C MET A 347 -7.44 4.02 19.80
N PHE A 348 -6.73 4.42 20.85
CA PHE A 348 -6.85 3.83 22.17
C PHE A 348 -8.27 3.96 22.72
N ILE A 349 -8.85 5.16 22.67
CA ILE A 349 -10.21 5.43 23.17
C ILE A 349 -11.25 4.64 22.37
N PHE A 350 -11.19 4.69 21.04
CA PHE A 350 -12.16 3.99 20.19
C PHE A 350 -12.01 2.47 20.26
N SER A 351 -10.80 1.95 20.47
CA SER A 351 -10.59 0.53 20.72
C SER A 351 -11.31 0.06 21.98
N ILE A 352 -11.27 0.87 23.05
CA ILE A 352 -12.02 0.59 24.27
C ILE A 352 -13.52 0.57 23.99
N PHE A 353 -14.06 1.54 23.25
CA PHE A 353 -15.48 1.55 22.88
C PHE A 353 -15.90 0.33 22.05
N ILE A 354 -15.09 -0.08 21.09
CA ILE A 354 -15.35 -1.29 20.30
C ILE A 354 -15.39 -2.53 21.18
N THR A 355 -14.43 -2.68 22.09
CA THR A 355 -14.35 -3.80 23.03
C THR A 355 -15.58 -3.85 23.94
N ILE A 356 -15.96 -2.71 24.51
CA ILE A 356 -17.16 -2.60 25.35
C ILE A 356 -18.42 -2.94 24.58
N SER A 357 -18.55 -2.49 23.33
CA SER A 357 -19.70 -2.80 22.46
C SER A 357 -19.84 -4.28 22.21
N PHE A 358 -18.74 -5.00 21.93
CA PHE A 358 -18.77 -6.45 21.77
C PHE A 358 -19.09 -7.19 23.06
N LEU A 359 -18.60 -6.73 24.20
CA LEU A 359 -18.90 -7.33 25.51
C LEU A 359 -20.38 -7.15 25.86
N ILE A 360 -20.96 -5.99 25.60
CA ILE A 360 -22.40 -5.73 25.83
C ILE A 360 -23.23 -6.64 24.92
N LYS A 361 -22.86 -6.79 23.66
CA LYS A 361 -23.56 -7.69 22.73
C LYS A 361 -23.50 -9.14 23.20
N ALA A 362 -22.35 -9.63 23.59
CA ALA A 362 -22.17 -10.99 24.12
C ALA A 362 -23.02 -11.22 25.37
N SER A 363 -23.05 -10.24 26.27
CA SER A 363 -23.87 -10.27 27.50
C SER A 363 -25.36 -10.29 27.18
N THR A 364 -25.81 -9.44 26.24
CA THR A 364 -27.23 -9.39 25.83
C THR A 364 -27.68 -10.70 25.15
N THR A 365 -26.84 -11.25 24.28
CA THR A 365 -27.13 -12.55 23.62
C THR A 365 -27.21 -13.67 24.65
N ARG A 366 -26.32 -13.68 25.64
CA ARG A 366 -26.32 -14.65 26.73
C ARG A 366 -27.59 -14.53 27.56
N ASN A 367 -28.04 -13.34 27.90
CA ASN A 367 -29.25 -13.10 28.65
C ASN A 367 -30.51 -13.51 27.88
N ASN A 368 -30.50 -13.39 26.56
CA ASN A 368 -31.63 -13.84 25.69
C ASN A 368 -31.71 -15.37 25.57
N TYR A 369 -30.57 -16.07 25.78
CA TYR A 369 -30.55 -17.54 25.80
C TYR A 369 -31.00 -18.14 27.17
N TYR A 370 -31.07 -17.32 28.23
CA TYR A 370 -31.50 -17.76 29.56
C TYR A 370 -32.67 -16.92 30.13
N PRO A 371 -33.83 -16.84 29.44
CA PRO A 371 -34.93 -16.07 29.99
C PRO A 371 -35.79 -16.82 31.03
N PHE A 372 -35.47 -18.07 31.36
CA PHE A 372 -36.39 -18.89 32.19
C PHE A 372 -35.74 -19.77 33.26
N TYR A 373 -34.68 -19.33 33.94
CA TYR A 373 -34.27 -19.97 35.20
C TYR A 373 -33.82 -18.92 36.20
N LEU A 374 -34.80 -18.21 36.73
CA LEU A 374 -34.79 -17.58 38.06
C LEU A 374 -36.19 -17.64 38.59
#